data_954c55268898240c2dfae8fc77107fcf
#
_entry.id   954c55268898240c2dfae8fc77107fcf
#
_cell.length_a   1.000
_cell.length_b   1.000
_cell.length_c   1.000
_cell.angle_alpha   90.00
_cell.angle_beta   90.00
_cell.angle_gamma   90.00
#
_symmetry.space_group_name_H-M   'P 1'
#
loop_
_entity.id
_entity.type
_entity.pdbx_description
1 polymer ?
#
loop_
_entity_poly.entity_id
_entity_poly.type
_entity_poly.pdbx_seq_one_letter_code
_entity_poly.pdbx_strand_id
1 'polypeptide(L)'
;MTMAATFDPSVGLKVTNRAAIANAPLPIEGNGTFSNLQLAAVVLVVPYFLTRFVPYFSFKTSYVFLLVVTGLPVTIAYWLVMSRLSFRVRDSGILPGKNLEDYMTINDPELRAKYHGQNKIPMQLFYDSYFEGKIDIKGDMLDLLEYRHDWAAFVMTLDLMKYVVTVLIPDVIFHSAGQDEEQVTDHYDRGDDFHEWFLGTRMIYTSGVITDINKKETLEQLQDNKLALVCHKLQLKPEDTLLDIGCGWGTLVTYAAKNFDCDATGVTLSKNQAEFGTKRIADNGVRPDRARILRKDFRDLDKSRKFSKIVSLEMAEHVGIRRYDTFLKDVYNLLEDDGILVFQVAGIRPHWQFEDLIWGLFMNKYVFPGADASCALNWVIGRLENAGFEVTNVDVLGVHYSATLHRWYENWITNKDKVLAKYGERWYRIWLYFLASSVITSRQGGASVFQITLHKNLNSYHRVEDIPAHSSIHITPAKEPSLVV
;
A
#
# COMPACT_ATOMS: atom_id res chain seq x y z
N MET A 1 16.72 4.42 30.52
CA MET A 1 17.46 3.29 29.93
C MET A 1 16.58 2.69 28.87
N THR A 2 16.67 3.13 27.64
CA THR A 2 15.99 2.53 26.49
C THR A 2 16.65 1.19 26.24
N MET A 3 15.91 0.09 26.45
CA MET A 3 16.37 -1.22 26.04
C MET A 3 16.71 -1.19 24.57
N ALA A 4 17.92 -1.57 24.24
CA ALA A 4 18.34 -1.78 22.89
C ALA A 4 17.57 -2.98 22.33
N ALA A 5 16.59 -2.77 21.41
CA ALA A 5 15.93 -3.85 20.70
C ALA A 5 16.98 -4.52 19.83
N THR A 6 17.32 -5.71 20.11
CA THR A 6 18.24 -6.50 19.29
C THR A 6 17.49 -6.99 18.06
N PHE A 7 18.15 -6.91 16.90
CA PHE A 7 17.71 -7.63 15.73
C PHE A 7 17.60 -9.11 16.07
N ASP A 8 16.40 -9.66 15.95
CA ASP A 8 16.21 -11.10 16.06
C ASP A 8 16.06 -11.69 14.64
N PRO A 9 17.11 -12.34 14.11
CA PRO A 9 17.04 -12.96 12.81
C PRO A 9 16.06 -14.15 12.76
N SER A 10 15.62 -14.66 13.92
CA SER A 10 14.73 -15.81 14.00
C SER A 10 13.33 -15.51 13.48
N VAL A 11 12.86 -14.26 13.60
CA VAL A 11 11.54 -13.82 13.11
C VAL A 11 11.58 -13.20 11.72
N GLY A 12 12.76 -12.98 11.15
CA GLY A 12 12.90 -12.32 9.85
C GLY A 12 12.42 -10.87 9.83
N LEU A 13 12.33 -10.26 11.01
CA LEU A 13 12.03 -8.86 11.21
C LEU A 13 13.30 -8.16 11.66
N LYS A 14 13.74 -7.16 10.90
CA LYS A 14 14.83 -6.30 11.33
C LYS A 14 14.29 -5.27 12.31
N VAL A 15 14.31 -5.60 13.60
CA VAL A 15 13.95 -4.64 14.65
C VAL A 15 15.16 -3.73 14.88
N THR A 16 15.00 -2.44 14.60
CA THR A 16 16.03 -1.45 14.90
C THR A 16 15.63 -0.67 16.15
N ASN A 17 16.61 -0.40 17.02
CA ASN A 17 16.46 0.51 18.15
C ASN A 17 16.60 1.97 17.78
N ARG A 18 16.70 2.26 16.50
CA ARG A 18 16.81 3.63 16.09
C ARG A 18 15.45 4.26 16.28
N ALA A 19 15.43 5.29 17.10
CA ALA A 19 14.29 6.18 17.14
C ALA A 19 14.00 6.59 15.69
N ALA A 20 12.74 6.52 15.28
CA ALA A 20 12.37 6.96 13.95
C ALA A 20 12.83 8.40 13.78
N ILE A 21 13.65 8.66 12.76
CA ILE A 21 14.01 10.03 12.41
C ILE A 21 12.73 10.66 11.86
N ALA A 22 12.19 11.60 12.62
CA ALA A 22 11.02 12.32 12.17
C ALA A 22 11.41 13.19 10.98
N ASN A 23 10.92 12.79 9.82
CA ASN A 23 10.95 13.63 8.63
C ASN A 23 10.08 14.87 8.81
N ALA A 24 10.33 15.89 8.01
CA ALA A 24 9.46 17.05 7.99
C ALA A 24 8.04 16.61 7.59
N PRO A 25 7.03 16.90 8.42
CA PRO A 25 5.65 16.61 8.05
C PRO A 25 5.28 17.40 6.79
N LEU A 26 4.49 16.79 5.93
CA LEU A 26 3.85 17.50 4.82
C LEU A 26 2.77 18.42 5.37
N PRO A 27 2.59 19.61 4.79
CA PRO A 27 1.50 20.50 5.15
C PRO A 27 0.19 19.99 4.54
N ILE A 28 -0.42 19.02 5.21
CA ILE A 28 -1.76 18.47 4.91
C ILE A 28 -2.65 18.62 6.14
N GLU A 29 -3.95 18.54 5.94
CA GLU A 29 -4.91 18.57 7.04
C GLU A 29 -4.64 17.46 8.06
N GLY A 30 -4.69 17.79 9.34
CA GLY A 30 -4.31 16.89 10.44
C GLY A 30 -2.87 17.01 10.92
N ASN A 31 -1.99 17.70 10.21
CA ASN A 31 -0.59 17.95 10.63
C ASN A 31 -0.40 19.21 11.52
N GLY A 32 -1.44 19.69 12.18
CA GLY A 32 -1.38 20.75 13.19
C GLY A 32 -1.02 22.15 12.70
N THR A 33 -0.28 22.27 11.60
CA THR A 33 0.15 23.53 11.02
C THR A 33 -0.54 23.86 9.69
N PHE A 34 -1.33 22.94 9.16
CA PHE A 34 -2.01 23.11 7.88
C PHE A 34 -3.53 23.00 8.04
N SER A 35 -4.24 23.90 7.37
CA SER A 35 -5.70 23.91 7.36
C SER A 35 -6.22 24.17 5.95
N ASN A 36 -7.07 23.27 5.43
CA ASN A 36 -7.74 23.45 4.16
C ASN A 36 -8.61 24.71 4.13
N LEU A 37 -9.23 25.06 5.27
CA LEU A 37 -10.02 26.28 5.38
C LEU A 37 -9.15 27.53 5.24
N GLN A 38 -7.98 27.55 5.88
CA GLN A 38 -7.03 28.68 5.74
C GLN A 38 -6.49 28.77 4.31
N LEU A 39 -6.16 27.64 3.69
CA LEU A 39 -5.75 27.59 2.30
C LEU A 39 -6.83 28.18 1.39
N ALA A 40 -8.07 27.71 1.52
CA ALA A 40 -9.19 28.24 0.75
C ALA A 40 -9.37 29.75 0.96
N ALA A 41 -9.29 30.21 2.21
CA ALA A 41 -9.37 31.64 2.52
C ALA A 41 -8.26 32.44 1.85
N VAL A 42 -7.01 31.98 1.89
CA VAL A 42 -5.87 32.68 1.29
C VAL A 42 -6.01 32.71 -0.23
N VAL A 43 -6.41 31.58 -0.86
CA VAL A 43 -6.63 31.47 -2.32
C VAL A 43 -7.73 32.45 -2.80
N LEU A 44 -8.77 32.67 -2.00
CA LEU A 44 -9.87 33.59 -2.32
C LEU A 44 -9.52 35.05 -2.00
N VAL A 45 -8.80 35.31 -0.93
CA VAL A 45 -8.54 36.68 -0.42
C VAL A 45 -7.39 37.34 -1.20
N VAL A 46 -6.34 36.62 -1.54
CA VAL A 46 -5.20 37.21 -2.27
C VAL A 46 -5.60 37.83 -3.61
N PRO A 47 -6.36 37.15 -4.49
CA PRO A 47 -6.83 37.80 -5.75
C PRO A 47 -7.68 39.04 -5.52
N TYR A 48 -8.51 39.02 -4.45
CA TYR A 48 -9.34 40.16 -4.08
C TYR A 48 -8.49 41.43 -3.84
N PHE A 49 -7.41 41.33 -3.10
CA PHE A 49 -6.51 42.47 -2.87
C PHE A 49 -5.75 42.87 -4.15
N LEU A 50 -5.38 41.90 -4.97
CA LEU A 50 -4.65 42.15 -6.23
C LEU A 50 -5.50 42.85 -7.28
N THR A 51 -6.84 42.77 -7.22
CA THR A 51 -7.71 43.52 -8.15
C THR A 51 -7.46 45.02 -8.17
N ARG A 52 -6.97 45.57 -7.04
CA ARG A 52 -6.63 46.99 -6.92
C ARG A 52 -5.49 47.45 -7.85
N PHE A 53 -4.69 46.49 -8.32
CA PHE A 53 -3.54 46.75 -9.19
C PHE A 53 -3.81 46.45 -10.66
N VAL A 54 -5.05 46.04 -11.02
CA VAL A 54 -5.45 45.70 -12.38
C VAL A 54 -6.63 46.59 -12.82
N PRO A 55 -6.38 47.83 -13.20
CA PRO A 55 -7.42 48.84 -13.38
C PRO A 55 -8.24 48.76 -14.69
N TYR A 56 -7.89 47.85 -15.60
CA TYR A 56 -8.45 47.85 -16.96
C TYR A 56 -9.72 47.01 -17.17
N PHE A 57 -10.15 46.25 -16.18
CA PHE A 57 -11.32 45.36 -16.27
C PHE A 57 -12.32 45.61 -15.13
N SER A 58 -13.56 45.16 -15.32
CA SER A 58 -14.51 45.16 -14.20
C SER A 58 -13.98 44.36 -13.03
N PHE A 59 -14.38 44.72 -11.81
CA PHE A 59 -13.95 44.02 -10.59
C PHE A 59 -14.16 42.50 -10.71
N LYS A 60 -15.32 42.06 -11.20
CA LYS A 60 -15.63 40.61 -11.32
C LYS A 60 -14.68 39.92 -12.30
N THR A 61 -14.43 40.54 -13.48
CA THR A 61 -13.53 39.94 -14.48
C THR A 61 -12.10 39.87 -13.98
N SER A 62 -11.59 40.97 -13.36
CA SER A 62 -10.25 41.02 -12.78
C SER A 62 -10.09 39.98 -11.66
N TYR A 63 -11.10 39.83 -10.80
CA TYR A 63 -11.06 38.85 -9.72
C TYR A 63 -10.99 37.42 -10.23
N VAL A 64 -11.89 37.02 -11.15
CA VAL A 64 -11.88 35.67 -11.73
C VAL A 64 -10.57 35.39 -12.47
N PHE A 65 -10.08 36.33 -13.26
CA PHE A 65 -8.79 36.21 -13.94
C PHE A 65 -7.65 35.97 -12.93
N LEU A 66 -7.57 36.85 -11.92
CA LEU A 66 -6.53 36.72 -10.88
C LEU A 66 -6.67 35.44 -10.06
N LEU A 67 -7.88 35.00 -9.76
CA LEU A 67 -8.11 33.74 -9.05
C LEU A 67 -7.52 32.55 -9.83
N VAL A 68 -7.73 32.51 -11.14
CA VAL A 68 -7.18 31.45 -12.00
C VAL A 68 -5.66 31.55 -12.10
N VAL A 69 -5.12 32.75 -12.30
CA VAL A 69 -3.66 32.96 -12.49
C VAL A 69 -2.89 32.76 -11.19
N THR A 70 -3.42 33.25 -10.05
CA THR A 70 -2.72 33.22 -8.77
C THR A 70 -3.06 32.01 -7.90
N GLY A 71 -4.13 31.27 -8.21
CA GLY A 71 -4.60 30.16 -7.38
C GLY A 71 -3.52 29.12 -7.12
N LEU A 72 -2.86 28.63 -8.17
CA LEU A 72 -1.78 27.66 -8.02
C LEU A 72 -0.53 28.24 -7.34
N PRO A 73 0.01 29.41 -7.75
CA PRO A 73 1.13 30.04 -7.04
C PRO A 73 0.87 30.29 -5.56
N VAL A 74 -0.33 30.76 -5.19
CA VAL A 74 -0.72 31.02 -3.81
C VAL A 74 -0.80 29.71 -3.01
N THR A 75 -1.36 28.65 -3.61
CA THR A 75 -1.40 27.33 -3.00
C THR A 75 0.00 26.80 -2.73
N ILE A 76 0.90 26.90 -3.71
CA ILE A 76 2.29 26.48 -3.54
C ILE A 76 3.00 27.30 -2.46
N ALA A 77 2.83 28.62 -2.46
CA ALA A 77 3.44 29.51 -1.47
C ALA A 77 2.93 29.18 -0.03
N TYR A 78 1.62 28.99 0.14
CA TYR A 78 1.03 28.60 1.41
C TYR A 78 1.61 27.26 1.88
N TRP A 79 1.67 26.26 0.99
CA TRP A 79 2.20 24.93 1.28
C TRP A 79 3.68 24.99 1.71
N LEU A 80 4.52 25.77 1.01
CA LEU A 80 5.92 25.96 1.35
C LEU A 80 6.10 26.64 2.71
N VAL A 81 5.30 27.67 3.01
CA VAL A 81 5.35 28.36 4.30
C VAL A 81 4.95 27.44 5.43
N MET A 82 3.82 26.73 5.30
CA MET A 82 3.35 25.78 6.31
C MET A 82 4.32 24.61 6.50
N SER A 83 4.96 24.13 5.44
CA SER A 83 6.03 23.12 5.53
C SER A 83 7.21 23.60 6.38
N ARG A 84 7.58 24.87 6.29
CA ARG A 84 8.68 25.44 7.10
C ARG A 84 8.29 25.69 8.56
N LEU A 85 7.03 26.02 8.81
CA LEU A 85 6.50 26.25 10.15
C LEU A 85 6.19 24.95 10.90
N SER A 86 6.09 23.82 10.21
CA SER A 86 5.82 22.52 10.82
C SER A 86 6.93 22.11 11.78
N PHE A 87 6.51 21.60 12.95
CA PHE A 87 7.42 21.14 13.98
C PHE A 87 8.25 19.96 13.46
N ARG A 88 9.56 20.02 13.66
CA ARG A 88 10.51 18.98 13.25
C ARG A 88 11.26 18.47 14.47
N VAL A 89 11.16 17.19 14.75
CA VAL A 89 12.06 16.56 15.71
C VAL A 89 13.42 16.35 15.01
N ARG A 90 14.46 17.00 15.53
CA ARG A 90 15.84 16.77 15.10
C ARG A 90 16.44 15.72 16.01
N ASP A 91 16.65 14.53 15.48
CA ASP A 91 17.35 13.49 16.19
C ASP A 91 18.79 13.43 15.65
N SER A 92 19.68 14.22 16.27
CA SER A 92 21.06 14.41 15.79
C SER A 92 22.05 13.31 16.26
N GLY A 93 21.58 12.37 17.12
CA GLY A 93 22.48 11.43 17.78
C GLY A 93 22.56 10.03 17.21
N ILE A 94 21.84 9.72 16.15
CA ILE A 94 21.56 8.32 15.78
C ILE A 94 22.19 7.92 14.45
N LEU A 95 22.50 8.88 13.59
CA LEU A 95 23.11 8.61 12.28
C LEU A 95 24.63 8.50 12.38
N PRO A 96 25.27 7.57 11.62
CA PRO A 96 26.71 7.40 11.65
C PRO A 96 27.51 8.61 11.17
N GLY A 97 26.91 9.52 10.37
CA GLY A 97 27.58 10.68 9.79
C GLY A 97 28.66 10.31 8.77
N LYS A 98 28.46 9.21 8.06
CA LYS A 98 29.41 8.73 7.04
C LYS A 98 29.33 9.55 5.76
N ASN A 99 30.38 9.51 4.96
CA ASN A 99 30.38 10.11 3.64
C ASN A 99 29.56 9.29 2.65
N LEU A 100 29.08 9.93 1.59
CA LEU A 100 28.28 9.29 0.54
C LEU A 100 29.02 8.11 -0.10
N GLU A 101 30.34 8.26 -0.25
CA GLU A 101 31.25 7.25 -0.81
C GLU A 101 31.34 5.98 0.04
N ASP A 102 31.01 6.04 1.32
CA ASP A 102 30.96 4.86 2.19
C ASP A 102 29.74 3.97 1.89
N TYR A 103 28.70 4.57 1.35
CA TYR A 103 27.43 3.92 1.02
C TYR A 103 27.33 3.47 -0.43
N MET A 104 27.91 4.23 -1.37
CA MET A 104 27.75 3.98 -2.80
C MET A 104 28.92 4.45 -3.62
N THR A 105 29.00 3.96 -4.86
CA THR A 105 29.92 4.43 -5.90
C THR A 105 29.12 5.16 -6.97
N ILE A 106 29.43 6.43 -7.20
CA ILE A 106 28.82 7.22 -8.27
C ILE A 106 29.69 7.09 -9.51
N ASN A 107 29.17 6.40 -10.54
CA ASN A 107 29.88 6.16 -11.80
C ASN A 107 29.82 7.37 -12.72
N ASP A 108 28.71 8.11 -12.70
CA ASP A 108 28.50 9.31 -13.50
C ASP A 108 29.38 10.47 -12.98
N PRO A 109 30.23 11.08 -13.86
CA PRO A 109 31.15 12.13 -13.44
C PRO A 109 30.47 13.41 -12.97
N GLU A 110 29.35 13.80 -13.59
CA GLU A 110 28.62 15.03 -13.23
C GLU A 110 27.95 14.88 -11.87
N LEU A 111 27.32 13.74 -11.63
CA LEU A 111 26.73 13.41 -10.32
C LEU A 111 27.80 13.35 -9.24
N ARG A 112 28.96 12.72 -9.53
CA ARG A 112 30.07 12.62 -8.59
C ARG A 112 30.67 13.99 -8.23
N ALA A 113 30.76 14.89 -9.18
CA ALA A 113 31.25 16.25 -8.92
C ALA A 113 30.29 17.03 -8.00
N LYS A 114 29.00 16.75 -8.07
CA LYS A 114 27.98 17.45 -7.30
C LYS A 114 27.70 16.82 -5.95
N TYR A 115 27.69 15.50 -5.87
CA TYR A 115 27.34 14.73 -4.68
C TYR A 115 28.53 13.92 -4.19
N HIS A 116 29.17 14.40 -3.13
CA HIS A 116 30.34 13.80 -2.50
C HIS A 116 30.40 14.18 -1.02
N GLY A 117 31.15 13.44 -0.23
CA GLY A 117 31.30 13.66 1.21
C GLY A 117 29.94 13.59 1.92
N GLN A 118 29.57 14.62 2.67
CA GLN A 118 28.30 14.69 3.38
C GLN A 118 27.19 15.42 2.61
N ASN A 119 27.39 15.72 1.34
CA ASN A 119 26.35 16.29 0.49
C ASN A 119 25.28 15.23 0.16
N LYS A 120 24.09 15.38 0.73
CA LYS A 120 23.00 14.43 0.53
C LYS A 120 22.48 14.50 -0.90
N ILE A 121 22.32 13.33 -1.51
CA ILE A 121 21.68 13.20 -2.81
C ILE A 121 20.14 13.17 -2.66
N PRO A 122 19.32 13.87 -3.49
CA PRO A 122 17.90 13.70 -3.50
C PRO A 122 17.51 12.23 -3.73
N MET A 123 16.60 11.68 -2.93
CA MET A 123 16.22 10.27 -3.01
C MET A 123 15.73 9.88 -4.40
N GLN A 124 14.95 10.76 -5.08
CA GLN A 124 14.51 10.51 -6.46
C GLN A 124 15.71 10.38 -7.41
N LEU A 125 16.67 11.28 -7.33
CA LEU A 125 17.85 11.23 -8.19
C LEU A 125 18.70 9.99 -7.91
N PHE A 126 18.76 9.56 -6.65
CA PHE A 126 19.45 8.31 -6.28
C PHE A 126 18.79 7.11 -6.97
N TYR A 127 17.49 6.88 -6.78
CA TYR A 127 16.89 5.68 -7.33
C TYR A 127 16.85 5.69 -8.87
N ASP A 128 16.56 6.81 -9.52
CA ASP A 128 16.61 6.92 -10.98
C ASP A 128 18.01 6.62 -11.52
N SER A 129 19.06 7.18 -10.88
CA SER A 129 20.45 6.94 -11.27
C SER A 129 20.91 5.51 -10.96
N TYR A 130 20.43 4.91 -9.90
CA TYR A 130 20.69 3.50 -9.56
C TYR A 130 20.07 2.55 -10.61
N PHE A 131 18.85 2.81 -11.06
CA PHE A 131 18.20 2.00 -12.09
C PHE A 131 18.91 2.08 -13.43
N GLU A 132 19.53 3.22 -13.74
CA GLU A 132 20.30 3.45 -14.97
C GLU A 132 21.79 3.02 -14.87
N GLY A 133 22.22 2.44 -13.75
CA GLY A 133 23.61 2.00 -13.56
C GLY A 133 24.62 3.14 -13.35
N LYS A 134 24.13 4.38 -13.15
CA LYS A 134 25.00 5.54 -12.84
C LYS A 134 25.49 5.56 -11.40
N ILE A 135 24.83 4.82 -10.54
CA ILE A 135 25.19 4.62 -9.13
C ILE A 135 25.16 3.12 -8.83
N ASP A 136 26.19 2.63 -8.14
CA ASP A 136 26.24 1.29 -7.57
C ASP A 136 26.29 1.38 -6.05
N ILE A 137 25.54 0.53 -5.37
CA ILE A 137 25.52 0.47 -3.91
C ILE A 137 26.66 -0.38 -3.37
N LYS A 138 27.12 -0.07 -2.18
CA LYS A 138 28.10 -0.88 -1.43
C LYS A 138 27.36 -1.71 -0.38
N GLY A 139 27.34 -3.02 -0.58
CA GLY A 139 26.66 -3.96 0.30
C GLY A 139 25.21 -4.22 -0.06
N ASP A 140 24.38 -4.39 0.95
CA ASP A 140 22.98 -4.75 0.82
C ASP A 140 22.08 -3.51 0.68
N MET A 141 21.02 -3.57 -0.16
CA MET A 141 20.11 -2.45 -0.40
C MET A 141 19.29 -2.11 0.84
N LEU A 142 18.85 -3.13 1.58
CA LEU A 142 18.05 -2.91 2.79
C LEU A 142 18.90 -2.24 3.87
N ASP A 143 20.16 -2.67 4.03
CA ASP A 143 21.09 -2.05 4.96
C ASP A 143 21.43 -0.60 4.56
N LEU A 144 21.61 -0.34 3.27
CA LEU A 144 21.80 1.02 2.76
C LEU A 144 20.63 1.92 3.14
N LEU A 145 19.40 1.46 2.90
CA LEU A 145 18.19 2.23 3.15
C LEU A 145 17.88 2.42 4.65
N GLU A 146 18.39 1.56 5.53
CA GLU A 146 18.32 1.80 6.98
C GLU A 146 19.02 3.11 7.40
N TYR A 147 20.05 3.49 6.66
CA TYR A 147 20.82 4.72 6.90
C TYR A 147 20.47 5.84 5.93
N ARG A 148 19.33 5.74 5.22
CA ARG A 148 18.94 6.68 4.17
C ARG A 148 18.95 8.15 4.59
N HIS A 149 18.66 8.45 5.86
CA HIS A 149 18.71 9.82 6.38
C HIS A 149 20.14 10.37 6.56
N ASP A 150 21.15 9.52 6.49
CA ASP A 150 22.55 9.95 6.50
C ASP A 150 22.98 10.52 5.15
N TRP A 151 22.58 9.88 4.06
CA TRP A 151 23.05 10.17 2.72
C TRP A 151 21.99 10.72 1.76
N ALA A 152 20.70 10.55 2.03
CA ALA A 152 19.61 11.01 1.15
C ALA A 152 18.92 12.26 1.67
N ALA A 153 18.44 13.09 0.73
CA ALA A 153 17.56 14.22 0.99
C ALA A 153 16.16 13.90 0.43
N PHE A 154 15.14 14.00 1.28
CA PHE A 154 13.74 13.85 0.87
C PHE A 154 13.18 15.21 0.48
N VAL A 155 13.30 15.54 -0.79
CA VAL A 155 12.89 16.82 -1.37
C VAL A 155 12.12 16.60 -2.66
N MET A 156 11.18 17.49 -2.96
CA MET A 156 10.50 17.51 -4.24
C MET A 156 11.45 18.07 -5.31
N THR A 157 11.86 17.22 -6.25
CA THR A 157 12.70 17.63 -7.40
C THR A 157 11.82 18.18 -8.55
N LEU A 158 12.44 18.87 -9.49
CA LEU A 158 11.73 19.35 -10.69
C LEU A 158 11.16 18.20 -11.51
N ASP A 159 11.87 17.07 -11.60
CA ASP A 159 11.41 15.88 -12.32
C ASP A 159 10.19 15.24 -11.66
N LEU A 160 10.17 15.14 -10.32
CA LEU A 160 8.99 14.69 -9.60
C LEU A 160 7.82 15.67 -9.77
N MET A 161 8.07 16.97 -9.71
CA MET A 161 7.04 17.97 -9.93
C MET A 161 6.46 17.87 -11.34
N LYS A 162 7.32 17.71 -12.34
CA LYS A 162 6.89 17.46 -13.72
C LYS A 162 6.04 16.20 -13.81
N TYR A 163 6.49 15.10 -13.23
CA TYR A 163 5.75 13.84 -13.20
C TYR A 163 4.36 14.01 -12.56
N VAL A 164 4.27 14.65 -11.41
CA VAL A 164 3.00 14.92 -10.72
C VAL A 164 2.04 15.69 -11.61
N VAL A 165 2.51 16.76 -12.25
CA VAL A 165 1.64 17.64 -13.05
C VAL A 165 1.26 17.01 -14.39
N THR A 166 2.18 16.29 -15.06
CA THR A 166 1.95 15.78 -16.42
C THR A 166 1.44 14.35 -16.50
N VAL A 167 1.57 13.57 -15.43
CA VAL A 167 1.16 12.16 -15.41
C VAL A 167 0.18 11.92 -14.27
N LEU A 168 0.60 12.05 -13.02
CA LEU A 168 -0.20 11.65 -11.86
C LEU A 168 -1.55 12.39 -11.77
N ILE A 169 -1.54 13.72 -11.87
CA ILE A 169 -2.80 14.52 -11.80
C ILE A 169 -3.74 14.17 -12.95
N PRO A 170 -3.32 14.13 -14.23
CA PRO A 170 -4.16 13.65 -15.32
C PRO A 170 -4.73 12.24 -15.08
N ASP A 171 -3.90 11.28 -14.66
CA ASP A 171 -4.35 9.91 -14.40
C ASP A 171 -5.44 9.86 -13.31
N VAL A 172 -5.23 10.57 -12.18
CA VAL A 172 -6.25 10.65 -11.11
C VAL A 172 -7.54 11.34 -11.59
N ILE A 173 -7.43 12.37 -12.45
CA ILE A 173 -8.59 13.13 -12.93
C ILE A 173 -9.37 12.36 -13.99
N PHE A 174 -8.70 11.71 -14.92
CA PHE A 174 -9.30 11.07 -16.10
C PHE A 174 -9.34 9.55 -16.01
N HIS A 175 -9.09 9.00 -14.83
CA HIS A 175 -9.06 7.56 -14.60
C HIS A 175 -10.34 6.86 -15.13
N SER A 176 -10.16 5.85 -15.99
CA SER A 176 -11.23 5.11 -16.66
C SER A 176 -11.20 3.61 -16.34
N ALA A 177 -12.32 2.91 -16.54
CA ALA A 177 -12.37 1.45 -16.36
C ALA A 177 -11.46 0.68 -17.34
N GLY A 178 -11.25 1.22 -18.54
CA GLY A 178 -10.33 0.63 -19.51
C GLY A 178 -8.85 0.77 -19.07
N GLN A 179 -8.52 1.83 -18.35
CA GLN A 179 -7.18 1.99 -17.76
C GLN A 179 -6.94 0.99 -16.63
N ASP A 180 -7.97 0.67 -15.81
CA ASP A 180 -7.87 -0.39 -14.78
C ASP A 180 -7.45 -1.71 -15.44
N GLU A 181 -8.12 -2.10 -16.54
CA GLU A 181 -7.85 -3.35 -17.26
C GLU A 181 -6.45 -3.36 -17.88
N GLU A 182 -6.05 -2.26 -18.56
CA GLU A 182 -4.75 -2.13 -19.19
C GLU A 182 -3.61 -2.16 -18.15
N GLN A 183 -3.73 -1.39 -17.06
CA GLN A 183 -2.73 -1.32 -16.01
C GLN A 183 -2.57 -2.64 -15.26
N VAL A 184 -3.68 -3.32 -14.94
CA VAL A 184 -3.65 -4.65 -14.31
C VAL A 184 -3.03 -5.66 -15.26
N THR A 185 -3.41 -5.65 -16.55
CA THR A 185 -2.87 -6.57 -17.55
C THR A 185 -1.37 -6.35 -17.73
N ASP A 186 -0.91 -5.12 -17.92
CA ASP A 186 0.51 -4.80 -18.12
C ASP A 186 1.38 -5.17 -16.90
N HIS A 187 0.83 -5.01 -15.69
CA HIS A 187 1.55 -5.35 -14.48
C HIS A 187 1.63 -6.86 -14.24
N TYR A 188 0.51 -7.58 -14.34
CA TYR A 188 0.42 -9.00 -13.97
C TYR A 188 0.72 -9.96 -15.12
N ASP A 189 0.59 -9.54 -16.38
CA ASP A 189 0.90 -10.38 -17.55
C ASP A 189 2.38 -10.27 -18.00
N ARG A 190 3.23 -9.63 -17.20
CA ARG A 190 4.69 -9.55 -17.42
C ARG A 190 5.34 -10.94 -17.45
N GLY A 191 4.75 -11.93 -16.78
CA GLY A 191 5.13 -13.32 -16.71
C GLY A 191 4.96 -13.90 -15.31
N ASP A 192 4.38 -15.09 -15.23
CA ASP A 192 4.19 -15.78 -13.94
C ASP A 192 5.51 -16.05 -13.24
N ASP A 193 6.57 -16.38 -14.00
CA ASP A 193 7.91 -16.61 -13.48
C ASP A 193 8.54 -15.37 -12.82
N PHE A 194 8.28 -14.16 -13.36
CA PHE A 194 8.73 -12.92 -12.71
C PHE A 194 8.16 -12.80 -11.29
N HIS A 195 6.86 -13.09 -11.16
CA HIS A 195 6.17 -13.03 -9.88
C HIS A 195 6.56 -14.20 -8.96
N GLU A 196 6.67 -15.42 -9.51
CA GLU A 196 7.07 -16.61 -8.75
C GLU A 196 8.44 -16.44 -8.09
N TRP A 197 9.39 -15.79 -8.77
CA TRP A 197 10.74 -15.61 -8.25
C TRP A 197 10.84 -14.76 -6.98
N PHE A 198 9.83 -13.97 -6.66
CA PHE A 198 9.79 -13.29 -5.35
C PHE A 198 8.61 -13.73 -4.47
N LEU A 199 7.44 -14.06 -5.05
CA LEU A 199 6.27 -14.49 -4.29
C LEU A 199 6.37 -15.91 -3.76
N GLY A 200 7.26 -16.73 -4.33
CA GLY A 200 7.35 -18.15 -4.01
C GLY A 200 6.16 -18.96 -4.50
N THR A 201 6.08 -20.20 -4.03
CA THR A 201 5.13 -21.22 -4.55
C THR A 201 3.67 -20.90 -4.32
N ARG A 202 3.34 -20.10 -3.29
CA ARG A 202 1.95 -19.72 -2.99
C ARG A 202 1.41 -18.71 -3.99
N MET A 203 2.28 -17.95 -4.69
CA MET A 203 1.87 -16.93 -5.65
C MET A 203 0.83 -15.97 -5.05
N ILE A 204 1.09 -15.48 -3.85
CA ILE A 204 0.22 -14.53 -3.16
C ILE A 204 0.94 -13.18 -3.08
N TYR A 205 0.36 -12.14 -3.70
CA TYR A 205 0.94 -10.80 -3.78
C TYR A 205 0.29 -9.84 -2.79
N THR A 206 0.03 -10.34 -1.58
CA THR A 206 -0.57 -9.61 -0.46
C THR A 206 0.13 -9.97 0.85
N SER A 207 -0.11 -9.21 1.92
CA SER A 207 0.49 -9.47 3.23
C SER A 207 0.19 -10.87 3.73
N GLY A 208 1.21 -11.59 4.19
CA GLY A 208 1.07 -12.75 5.06
C GLY A 208 0.82 -12.34 6.51
N VAL A 209 0.68 -13.32 7.41
CA VAL A 209 0.42 -13.09 8.84
C VAL A 209 1.41 -13.90 9.70
N ILE A 210 2.09 -13.22 10.62
CA ILE A 210 2.91 -13.85 11.65
C ILE A 210 1.97 -14.34 12.75
N THR A 211 2.09 -15.58 13.15
CA THR A 211 1.35 -16.15 14.29
C THR A 211 2.22 -16.40 15.52
N ASP A 212 3.51 -16.59 15.33
CA ASP A 212 4.45 -16.80 16.43
C ASP A 212 5.72 -15.94 16.24
N ILE A 213 5.85 -14.89 17.04
CA ILE A 213 7.00 -13.97 17.00
C ILE A 213 8.32 -14.61 17.42
N ASN A 214 8.28 -15.79 18.06
CA ASN A 214 9.46 -16.50 18.51
C ASN A 214 9.98 -17.52 17.48
N LYS A 215 9.32 -17.64 16.32
CA LYS A 215 9.71 -18.54 15.25
C LYS A 215 9.98 -17.76 13.96
N LYS A 216 11.00 -18.20 13.24
CA LYS A 216 11.19 -17.77 11.86
C LYS A 216 10.24 -18.57 10.96
N GLU A 217 9.00 -18.08 10.82
CA GLU A 217 8.05 -18.64 9.86
C GLU A 217 8.50 -18.36 8.44
N THR A 218 8.37 -19.35 7.55
CA THR A 218 8.68 -19.20 6.11
C THR A 218 7.63 -18.31 5.43
N LEU A 219 7.90 -17.89 4.19
CA LEU A 219 6.92 -17.14 3.40
C LEU A 219 5.62 -17.92 3.23
N GLU A 220 5.73 -19.21 2.92
CA GLU A 220 4.57 -20.11 2.77
C GLU A 220 3.76 -20.18 4.04
N GLN A 221 4.41 -20.30 5.21
CA GLN A 221 3.72 -20.32 6.51
C GLN A 221 3.00 -19.00 6.78
N LEU A 222 3.63 -17.84 6.52
CA LEU A 222 2.96 -16.54 6.66
C LEU A 222 1.71 -16.44 5.77
N GLN A 223 1.79 -16.96 4.54
CA GLN A 223 0.67 -16.93 3.61
C GLN A 223 -0.42 -17.93 4.01
N ASP A 224 -0.05 -19.14 4.43
CA ASP A 224 -1.00 -20.15 4.92
C ASP A 224 -1.73 -19.64 6.18
N ASN A 225 -1.03 -18.98 7.10
CA ASN A 225 -1.62 -18.32 8.28
C ASN A 225 -2.67 -17.27 7.86
N LYS A 226 -2.35 -16.46 6.85
CA LYS A 226 -3.29 -15.46 6.34
C LYS A 226 -4.53 -16.09 5.71
N LEU A 227 -4.36 -17.15 4.90
CA LEU A 227 -5.48 -17.86 4.30
C LEU A 227 -6.40 -18.46 5.40
N ALA A 228 -5.82 -19.08 6.41
CA ALA A 228 -6.57 -19.62 7.54
C ALA A 228 -7.31 -18.53 8.31
N LEU A 229 -6.64 -17.38 8.58
CA LEU A 229 -7.25 -16.24 9.27
C LEU A 229 -8.45 -15.67 8.49
N VAL A 230 -8.31 -15.49 7.18
CA VAL A 230 -9.39 -14.97 6.31
C VAL A 230 -10.58 -15.94 6.32
N CYS A 231 -10.34 -17.24 6.14
CA CYS A 231 -11.40 -18.25 6.17
C CYS A 231 -12.08 -18.33 7.56
N HIS A 232 -11.31 -18.16 8.63
CA HIS A 232 -11.86 -18.10 9.98
C HIS A 232 -12.75 -16.86 10.19
N LYS A 233 -12.31 -15.68 9.76
CA LYS A 233 -13.11 -14.46 9.83
C LYS A 233 -14.40 -14.55 9.01
N LEU A 234 -14.36 -15.24 7.89
CA LEU A 234 -15.55 -15.54 7.07
C LEU A 234 -16.45 -16.59 7.71
N GLN A 235 -15.99 -17.32 8.74
CA GLN A 235 -16.71 -18.43 9.35
C GLN A 235 -17.16 -19.46 8.31
N LEU A 236 -16.26 -19.79 7.36
CA LEU A 236 -16.58 -20.63 6.19
C LEU A 236 -17.11 -22.02 6.59
N LYS A 237 -18.19 -22.40 5.91
CA LYS A 237 -18.87 -23.71 6.04
C LYS A 237 -19.04 -24.33 4.64
N PRO A 238 -19.33 -25.65 4.55
CA PRO A 238 -19.50 -26.34 3.27
C PRO A 238 -20.66 -25.82 2.40
N GLU A 239 -21.72 -25.28 3.03
CA GLU A 239 -22.89 -24.70 2.38
C GLU A 239 -22.66 -23.27 1.84
N ASP A 240 -21.54 -22.63 2.21
CA ASP A 240 -21.27 -21.26 1.80
C ASP A 240 -20.91 -21.11 0.33
N THR A 241 -21.30 -19.98 -0.23
CA THR A 241 -20.83 -19.49 -1.52
C THR A 241 -19.85 -18.35 -1.29
N LEU A 242 -18.57 -18.56 -1.71
CA LEU A 242 -17.52 -17.57 -1.59
C LEU A 242 -17.25 -16.88 -2.92
N LEU A 243 -17.19 -15.55 -2.91
CA LEU A 243 -16.66 -14.75 -4.02
C LEU A 243 -15.33 -14.10 -3.60
N ASP A 244 -14.25 -14.36 -4.37
CA ASP A 244 -12.95 -13.70 -4.23
C ASP A 244 -12.77 -12.67 -5.36
N ILE A 245 -12.90 -11.38 -5.02
CA ILE A 245 -12.78 -10.26 -5.97
C ILE A 245 -11.32 -9.85 -6.09
N GLY A 246 -10.73 -10.09 -7.27
CA GLY A 246 -9.28 -9.93 -7.47
C GLY A 246 -8.51 -11.12 -6.92
N CYS A 247 -8.91 -12.33 -7.31
CA CYS A 247 -8.41 -13.59 -6.74
C CYS A 247 -6.94 -13.92 -7.06
N GLY A 248 -6.25 -13.08 -7.83
CA GLY A 248 -4.88 -13.34 -8.26
C GLY A 248 -4.72 -14.72 -8.90
N TRP A 249 -3.71 -15.46 -8.51
CA TRP A 249 -3.44 -16.83 -9.01
C TRP A 249 -4.31 -17.93 -8.36
N GLY A 250 -5.47 -17.56 -7.78
CA GLY A 250 -6.50 -18.46 -7.30
C GLY A 250 -6.17 -19.23 -6.02
N THR A 251 -5.18 -18.79 -5.24
CA THR A 251 -4.71 -19.53 -4.07
C THR A 251 -5.75 -19.60 -2.96
N LEU A 252 -6.43 -18.48 -2.64
CA LEU A 252 -7.49 -18.47 -1.62
C LEU A 252 -8.70 -19.29 -2.07
N VAL A 253 -9.12 -19.17 -3.33
CA VAL A 253 -10.23 -19.97 -3.89
C VAL A 253 -9.95 -21.46 -3.76
N THR A 254 -8.74 -21.88 -4.15
CA THR A 254 -8.32 -23.29 -4.04
C THR A 254 -8.25 -23.75 -2.58
N TYR A 255 -7.68 -22.91 -1.70
CA TYR A 255 -7.56 -23.21 -0.28
C TYR A 255 -8.92 -23.37 0.40
N ALA A 256 -9.84 -22.42 0.16
CA ALA A 256 -11.18 -22.42 0.75
C ALA A 256 -11.98 -23.64 0.29
N ALA A 257 -12.04 -23.92 -1.01
CA ALA A 257 -12.76 -25.09 -1.52
C ALA A 257 -12.16 -26.41 -1.01
N LYS A 258 -10.82 -26.52 -0.94
CA LYS A 258 -10.14 -27.76 -0.51
C LYS A 258 -10.34 -28.04 0.98
N ASN A 259 -10.29 -27.02 1.85
CA ASN A 259 -10.28 -27.20 3.29
C ASN A 259 -11.66 -27.05 3.95
N PHE A 260 -12.58 -26.34 3.30
CA PHE A 260 -13.92 -26.05 3.84
C PHE A 260 -15.05 -26.65 2.99
N ASP A 261 -14.74 -27.22 1.80
CA ASP A 261 -15.71 -27.78 0.84
C ASP A 261 -16.79 -26.78 0.39
N CYS A 262 -16.54 -25.47 0.50
CA CYS A 262 -17.45 -24.42 0.07
C CYS A 262 -17.44 -24.23 -1.47
N ASP A 263 -18.48 -23.57 -2.03
CA ASP A 263 -18.55 -23.20 -3.45
C ASP A 263 -17.80 -21.86 -3.68
N ALA A 264 -16.52 -21.93 -4.07
CA ALA A 264 -15.65 -20.79 -4.21
C ALA A 264 -15.53 -20.32 -5.69
N THR A 265 -15.77 -19.03 -5.93
CA THR A 265 -15.61 -18.39 -7.23
C THR A 265 -14.62 -17.24 -7.13
N GLY A 266 -13.55 -17.27 -7.91
CA GLY A 266 -12.61 -16.17 -8.05
C GLY A 266 -12.83 -15.39 -9.33
N VAL A 267 -12.62 -14.07 -9.29
CA VAL A 267 -12.64 -13.22 -10.48
C VAL A 267 -11.33 -12.45 -10.62
N THR A 268 -10.81 -12.38 -11.85
CA THR A 268 -9.62 -11.60 -12.20
C THR A 268 -9.70 -11.09 -13.63
N LEU A 269 -9.05 -9.97 -13.93
CA LEU A 269 -8.91 -9.42 -15.27
C LEU A 269 -7.77 -10.09 -16.07
N SER A 270 -6.72 -10.53 -15.36
CA SER A 270 -5.53 -11.14 -15.99
C SER A 270 -5.83 -12.54 -16.54
N LYS A 271 -5.45 -12.74 -17.82
CA LYS A 271 -5.53 -14.04 -18.47
C LYS A 271 -4.60 -15.05 -17.80
N ASN A 272 -3.36 -14.66 -17.55
CA ASN A 272 -2.35 -15.53 -16.96
C ASN A 272 -2.77 -16.01 -15.57
N GLN A 273 -3.29 -15.13 -14.74
CA GLN A 273 -3.82 -15.48 -13.41
C GLN A 273 -4.99 -16.46 -13.51
N ALA A 274 -5.92 -16.26 -14.44
CA ALA A 274 -7.09 -17.15 -14.60
C ALA A 274 -6.68 -18.55 -15.05
N GLU A 275 -5.75 -18.65 -16.01
CA GLU A 275 -5.23 -19.94 -16.50
C GLU A 275 -4.45 -20.67 -15.40
N PHE A 276 -3.57 -19.96 -14.71
CA PHE A 276 -2.79 -20.50 -13.59
C PHE A 276 -3.69 -20.98 -12.44
N GLY A 277 -4.66 -20.15 -12.01
CA GLY A 277 -5.58 -20.50 -10.94
C GLY A 277 -6.47 -21.70 -11.29
N THR A 278 -6.94 -21.79 -12.53
CA THR A 278 -7.72 -22.95 -13.01
C THR A 278 -6.88 -24.23 -12.95
N LYS A 279 -5.62 -24.17 -13.40
CA LYS A 279 -4.69 -25.29 -13.30
C LYS A 279 -4.42 -25.65 -11.84
N ARG A 280 -4.20 -24.68 -10.96
CA ARG A 280 -3.98 -24.89 -9.52
C ARG A 280 -5.13 -25.64 -8.86
N ILE A 281 -6.39 -25.28 -9.18
CA ILE A 281 -7.58 -25.97 -8.68
C ILE A 281 -7.52 -27.45 -9.05
N ALA A 282 -7.24 -27.76 -10.32
CA ALA A 282 -7.14 -29.13 -10.83
C ALA A 282 -5.98 -29.91 -10.16
N ASP A 283 -4.78 -29.31 -10.11
CA ASP A 283 -3.58 -29.92 -9.53
C ASP A 283 -3.75 -30.24 -8.02
N ASN A 284 -4.61 -29.49 -7.34
CA ASN A 284 -4.94 -29.73 -5.93
C ASN A 284 -6.09 -30.72 -5.71
N GLY A 285 -6.64 -31.31 -6.79
CA GLY A 285 -7.73 -32.29 -6.72
C GLY A 285 -9.07 -31.71 -6.25
N VAL A 286 -9.25 -30.39 -6.34
CA VAL A 286 -10.52 -29.73 -6.00
C VAL A 286 -11.52 -29.97 -7.12
N ARG A 287 -12.75 -30.37 -6.76
CA ARG A 287 -13.81 -30.66 -7.73
C ARG A 287 -14.21 -29.40 -8.49
N PRO A 288 -14.45 -29.50 -9.82
CA PRO A 288 -14.83 -28.33 -10.65
C PRO A 288 -16.16 -27.67 -10.25
N ASP A 289 -17.04 -28.38 -9.56
CA ASP A 289 -18.29 -27.84 -9.03
C ASP A 289 -18.08 -27.03 -7.75
N ARG A 290 -16.92 -27.16 -7.08
CA ARG A 290 -16.59 -26.47 -5.84
C ARG A 290 -15.65 -25.27 -6.00
N ALA A 291 -14.88 -25.18 -7.08
CA ALA A 291 -14.00 -24.06 -7.31
C ALA A 291 -13.91 -23.68 -8.81
N ARG A 292 -13.87 -22.39 -9.08
CA ARG A 292 -13.69 -21.86 -10.42
C ARG A 292 -13.03 -20.50 -10.42
N ILE A 293 -12.27 -20.20 -11.47
CA ILE A 293 -11.72 -18.85 -11.72
C ILE A 293 -12.36 -18.34 -13.01
N LEU A 294 -12.91 -17.13 -12.93
CA LEU A 294 -13.51 -16.44 -14.06
C LEU A 294 -12.61 -15.28 -14.47
N ARG A 295 -12.17 -15.26 -15.72
CA ARG A 295 -11.58 -14.07 -16.32
C ARG A 295 -12.71 -13.10 -16.64
N LYS A 296 -13.04 -12.24 -15.68
CA LYS A 296 -14.16 -11.33 -15.79
C LYS A 296 -13.97 -10.14 -14.85
N ASP A 297 -14.45 -8.98 -15.27
CA ASP A 297 -14.61 -7.86 -14.35
C ASP A 297 -15.72 -8.19 -13.34
N PHE A 298 -15.49 -7.92 -12.05
CA PHE A 298 -16.52 -8.16 -11.02
C PHE A 298 -17.79 -7.32 -11.27
N ARG A 299 -17.66 -6.17 -11.96
CA ARG A 299 -18.77 -5.28 -12.34
C ARG A 299 -19.77 -5.94 -13.29
N ASP A 300 -19.31 -6.92 -14.06
CA ASP A 300 -20.08 -7.68 -15.03
C ASP A 300 -20.67 -8.98 -14.45
N LEU A 301 -20.48 -9.23 -13.16
CA LEU A 301 -21.13 -10.36 -12.50
C LEU A 301 -22.66 -10.20 -12.49
N ASP A 302 -23.36 -11.33 -12.57
CA ASP A 302 -24.82 -11.34 -12.44
C ASP A 302 -25.23 -10.87 -11.04
N LYS A 303 -25.77 -9.66 -10.97
CA LYS A 303 -26.20 -9.02 -9.71
C LYS A 303 -27.41 -9.68 -9.07
N SER A 304 -28.09 -10.60 -9.75
CA SER A 304 -29.15 -11.43 -9.17
C SER A 304 -28.59 -12.55 -8.28
N ARG A 305 -27.36 -13.00 -8.56
CA ARG A 305 -26.66 -13.98 -7.73
C ARG A 305 -26.01 -13.29 -6.53
N LYS A 306 -26.35 -13.75 -5.33
CA LYS A 306 -25.73 -13.31 -4.08
C LYS A 306 -24.70 -14.35 -3.62
N PHE A 307 -23.81 -13.90 -2.76
CA PHE A 307 -22.79 -14.73 -2.12
C PHE A 307 -22.90 -14.59 -0.60
N SER A 308 -22.86 -15.70 0.11
CA SER A 308 -22.86 -15.67 1.58
C SER A 308 -21.55 -15.10 2.15
N LYS A 309 -20.46 -15.26 1.41
CA LYS A 309 -19.13 -14.78 1.80
C LYS A 309 -18.46 -14.07 0.63
N ILE A 310 -17.88 -12.89 0.91
CA ILE A 310 -17.07 -12.15 -0.08
C ILE A 310 -15.71 -11.82 0.53
N VAL A 311 -14.67 -11.89 -0.29
CA VAL A 311 -13.35 -11.33 0.04
C VAL A 311 -12.87 -10.40 -1.07
N SER A 312 -12.10 -9.39 -0.68
CA SER A 312 -11.33 -8.54 -1.58
C SER A 312 -10.02 -8.18 -0.88
N LEU A 313 -8.91 -8.77 -1.33
CA LEU A 313 -7.62 -8.67 -0.66
C LEU A 313 -6.63 -7.87 -1.51
N GLU A 314 -6.40 -6.60 -1.14
CA GLU A 314 -5.48 -5.66 -1.82
C GLU A 314 -5.80 -5.53 -3.33
N MET A 315 -7.09 -5.34 -3.65
CA MET A 315 -7.59 -5.07 -4.99
C MET A 315 -8.16 -3.65 -5.12
N ALA A 316 -8.71 -3.13 -4.02
CA ALA A 316 -9.43 -1.84 -4.04
C ALA A 316 -8.53 -0.64 -4.39
N GLU A 317 -7.22 -0.77 -4.23
CA GLU A 317 -6.20 0.20 -4.63
C GLU A 317 -6.23 0.47 -6.14
N HIS A 318 -6.65 -0.51 -6.94
CA HIS A 318 -6.76 -0.40 -8.40
C HIS A 318 -8.08 0.23 -8.87
N VAL A 319 -9.07 0.36 -7.98
CA VAL A 319 -10.39 0.94 -8.32
C VAL A 319 -10.34 2.46 -8.45
N GLY A 320 -9.39 3.10 -7.75
CA GLY A 320 -9.27 4.56 -7.67
C GLY A 320 -10.32 5.21 -6.75
N ILE A 321 -9.94 6.30 -6.10
CA ILE A 321 -10.74 6.97 -5.05
C ILE A 321 -12.12 7.48 -5.54
N ARG A 322 -12.23 7.83 -6.82
CA ARG A 322 -13.48 8.34 -7.40
C ARG A 322 -14.56 7.28 -7.56
N ARG A 323 -14.17 6.02 -7.74
CA ARG A 323 -15.08 4.88 -7.95
C ARG A 323 -15.24 4.03 -6.71
N TYR A 324 -14.53 4.37 -5.65
CA TYR A 324 -14.49 3.58 -4.43
C TYR A 324 -15.89 3.34 -3.84
N ASP A 325 -16.71 4.39 -3.76
CA ASP A 325 -18.09 4.27 -3.25
C ASP A 325 -18.97 3.38 -4.15
N THR A 326 -18.78 3.46 -5.48
CA THR A 326 -19.51 2.60 -6.44
C THR A 326 -19.09 1.14 -6.28
N PHE A 327 -17.79 0.90 -6.15
CA PHE A 327 -17.24 -0.43 -5.88
C PHE A 327 -17.82 -1.04 -4.60
N LEU A 328 -17.78 -0.31 -3.50
CA LEU A 328 -18.34 -0.79 -2.22
C LEU A 328 -19.84 -1.07 -2.31
N LYS A 329 -20.57 -0.27 -3.09
CA LYS A 329 -22.01 -0.49 -3.35
C LYS A 329 -22.27 -1.75 -4.18
N ASP A 330 -21.42 -2.03 -5.18
CA ASP A 330 -21.51 -3.27 -5.96
C ASP A 330 -21.21 -4.49 -5.08
N VAL A 331 -20.17 -4.43 -4.23
CA VAL A 331 -19.85 -5.48 -3.24
C VAL A 331 -21.03 -5.68 -2.26
N TYR A 332 -21.60 -4.59 -1.73
CA TYR A 332 -22.78 -4.65 -0.86
C TYR A 332 -23.94 -5.37 -1.53
N ASN A 333 -24.17 -5.08 -2.80
CA ASN A 333 -25.27 -5.69 -3.57
C ASN A 333 -25.04 -7.16 -3.90
N LEU A 334 -23.79 -7.60 -4.02
CA LEU A 334 -23.43 -9.02 -4.27
C LEU A 334 -23.44 -9.86 -2.99
N LEU A 335 -23.33 -9.24 -1.81
CA LEU A 335 -23.34 -9.94 -0.53
C LEU A 335 -24.80 -10.27 -0.12
N GLU A 336 -25.03 -11.43 0.47
CA GLU A 336 -26.28 -11.78 1.15
C GLU A 336 -26.51 -10.88 2.38
N ASP A 337 -27.75 -10.79 2.86
CA ASP A 337 -28.08 -9.87 3.95
C ASP A 337 -27.46 -10.26 5.29
N ASP A 338 -27.22 -11.56 5.52
CA ASP A 338 -26.51 -12.14 6.66
C ASP A 338 -25.06 -12.54 6.31
N GLY A 339 -24.59 -12.10 5.14
CA GLY A 339 -23.26 -12.43 4.63
C GLY A 339 -22.11 -11.71 5.36
N ILE A 340 -20.91 -12.26 5.21
CA ILE A 340 -19.68 -11.68 5.76
C ILE A 340 -18.74 -11.25 4.63
N LEU A 341 -18.20 -10.03 4.75
CA LEU A 341 -17.16 -9.49 3.88
C LEU A 341 -15.84 -9.40 4.67
N VAL A 342 -14.77 -9.97 4.15
CA VAL A 342 -13.40 -9.65 4.58
C VAL A 342 -12.75 -8.77 3.53
N PHE A 343 -12.45 -7.55 3.92
CA PHE A 343 -11.88 -6.52 3.06
C PHE A 343 -10.47 -6.18 3.51
N GLN A 344 -9.49 -6.34 2.65
CA GLN A 344 -8.09 -5.99 2.93
C GLN A 344 -7.60 -4.96 1.94
N VAL A 345 -7.01 -3.88 2.42
CA VAL A 345 -6.52 -2.78 1.60
C VAL A 345 -5.21 -2.22 2.16
N ALA A 346 -4.27 -1.92 1.28
CA ALA A 346 -3.09 -1.17 1.62
C ALA A 346 -3.41 0.32 1.75
N GLY A 347 -2.71 0.99 2.66
CA GLY A 347 -2.87 2.42 2.87
C GLY A 347 -1.69 3.03 3.60
N ILE A 348 -1.72 4.32 3.78
CA ILE A 348 -0.66 5.07 4.45
C ILE A 348 -1.19 5.81 5.69
N ARG A 349 -0.26 6.21 6.55
CA ARG A 349 -0.60 7.01 7.72
C ARG A 349 -1.23 8.36 7.31
N PRO A 350 -2.18 8.91 8.10
CA PRO A 350 -2.81 10.19 7.77
C PRO A 350 -1.83 11.39 7.87
N HIS A 351 -0.81 11.29 8.72
CA HIS A 351 0.20 12.32 8.90
C HIS A 351 1.43 12.06 8.00
N TRP A 352 1.28 12.32 6.71
CA TRP A 352 2.33 12.12 5.74
C TRP A 352 3.59 12.93 6.05
N GLN A 353 4.73 12.36 5.70
CA GLN A 353 6.02 13.01 5.68
C GLN A 353 6.55 13.09 4.25
N PHE A 354 7.56 13.93 4.01
CA PHE A 354 8.19 14.01 2.69
C PHE A 354 8.73 12.67 2.21
N GLU A 355 9.21 11.82 3.11
CA GLU A 355 9.63 10.47 2.80
C GLU A 355 8.48 9.63 2.23
N ASP A 356 7.31 9.68 2.85
CA ASP A 356 6.12 8.95 2.40
C ASP A 356 5.70 9.41 0.99
N LEU A 357 5.73 10.73 0.74
CA LEU A 357 5.41 11.28 -0.57
C LEU A 357 6.39 10.80 -1.65
N ILE A 358 7.70 10.88 -1.40
CA ILE A 358 8.72 10.47 -2.38
C ILE A 358 8.63 8.97 -2.66
N TRP A 359 8.39 8.16 -1.61
CA TRP A 359 8.17 6.73 -1.76
C TRP A 359 6.88 6.42 -2.55
N GLY A 360 5.77 7.07 -2.24
CA GLY A 360 4.50 6.90 -2.96
C GLY A 360 4.61 7.28 -4.44
N LEU A 361 5.32 8.37 -4.77
CA LEU A 361 5.59 8.76 -6.15
C LEU A 361 6.48 7.74 -6.90
N PHE A 362 7.45 7.14 -6.19
CA PHE A 362 8.24 6.03 -6.74
C PHE A 362 7.34 4.82 -7.02
N MET A 363 6.49 4.43 -6.08
CA MET A 363 5.56 3.29 -6.23
C MET A 363 4.64 3.49 -7.44
N ASN A 364 4.05 4.66 -7.57
CA ASN A 364 3.15 4.98 -8.67
C ASN A 364 3.89 5.03 -10.03
N LYS A 365 5.14 5.54 -10.07
CA LYS A 365 5.91 5.67 -11.31
C LYS A 365 6.46 4.34 -11.83
N TYR A 366 6.90 3.43 -10.94
CA TYR A 366 7.72 2.27 -11.33
C TYR A 366 7.11 0.91 -11.00
N VAL A 367 6.26 0.83 -9.98
CA VAL A 367 5.78 -0.45 -9.45
C VAL A 367 4.31 -0.67 -9.79
N PHE A 368 3.43 0.23 -9.36
CA PHE A 368 1.98 0.14 -9.55
C PHE A 368 1.43 1.41 -10.21
N PRO A 369 1.68 1.64 -11.51
CA PRO A 369 1.10 2.79 -12.21
C PRO A 369 -0.42 2.80 -12.07
N GLY A 370 -0.98 3.94 -11.67
CA GLY A 370 -2.42 4.13 -11.52
C GLY A 370 -3.06 3.55 -10.26
N ALA A 371 -2.38 2.69 -9.49
CA ALA A 371 -2.90 2.25 -8.20
C ALA A 371 -2.81 3.36 -7.14
N ASP A 372 -3.81 3.43 -6.29
CA ASP A 372 -3.89 4.41 -5.20
C ASP A 372 -3.98 3.73 -3.82
N ALA A 373 -2.83 3.54 -3.20
CA ALA A 373 -2.72 3.08 -1.81
C ALA A 373 -2.56 4.24 -0.81
N SER A 374 -2.97 5.47 -1.18
CA SER A 374 -2.81 6.65 -0.34
C SER A 374 -3.87 6.79 0.75
N CYS A 375 -4.88 5.91 0.78
CA CYS A 375 -6.01 6.00 1.69
C CYS A 375 -5.59 5.64 3.13
N ALA A 376 -5.85 6.53 4.08
CA ALA A 376 -5.67 6.22 5.49
C ALA A 376 -6.85 5.41 6.04
N LEU A 377 -6.62 4.67 7.14
CA LEU A 377 -7.63 3.79 7.74
C LEU A 377 -8.97 4.51 8.03
N ASN A 378 -8.91 5.71 8.59
CA ASN A 378 -10.11 6.48 8.91
C ASN A 378 -10.97 6.80 7.67
N TRP A 379 -10.33 7.08 6.53
CA TRP A 379 -11.01 7.30 5.27
C TRP A 379 -11.69 6.01 4.76
N VAL A 380 -10.96 4.89 4.79
CA VAL A 380 -11.49 3.57 4.37
C VAL A 380 -12.71 3.18 5.21
N ILE A 381 -12.60 3.25 6.54
CA ILE A 381 -13.72 2.95 7.46
C ILE A 381 -14.94 3.80 7.14
N GLY A 382 -14.76 5.12 6.99
CA GLY A 382 -15.88 6.00 6.67
C GLY A 382 -16.57 5.66 5.33
N ARG A 383 -15.83 5.18 4.31
CA ARG A 383 -16.43 4.72 3.04
C ARG A 383 -17.22 3.42 3.21
N LEU A 384 -16.70 2.48 4.00
CA LEU A 384 -17.39 1.22 4.29
C LEU A 384 -18.69 1.45 5.03
N GLU A 385 -18.69 2.26 6.09
CA GLU A 385 -19.90 2.61 6.84
C GLU A 385 -20.92 3.37 5.97
N ASN A 386 -20.47 4.33 5.14
CA ASN A 386 -21.33 5.05 4.21
C ASN A 386 -21.95 4.15 3.12
N ALA A 387 -21.31 3.05 2.78
CA ALA A 387 -21.85 2.04 1.87
C ALA A 387 -22.92 1.14 2.52
N GLY A 388 -23.10 1.23 3.84
CA GLY A 388 -24.11 0.48 4.60
C GLY A 388 -23.54 -0.75 5.32
N PHE A 389 -22.23 -0.86 5.45
CA PHE A 389 -21.60 -1.93 6.23
C PHE A 389 -21.47 -1.55 7.71
N GLU A 390 -21.48 -2.54 8.58
CA GLU A 390 -21.02 -2.49 9.95
C GLU A 390 -19.62 -3.08 10.03
N VAL A 391 -18.68 -2.33 10.61
CA VAL A 391 -17.31 -2.79 10.84
C VAL A 391 -17.27 -3.55 12.18
N THR A 392 -16.99 -4.85 12.13
CA THR A 392 -16.97 -5.71 13.32
C THR A 392 -15.56 -5.98 13.84
N ASN A 393 -14.54 -5.97 12.97
CA ASN A 393 -13.14 -6.12 13.35
C ASN A 393 -12.22 -5.35 12.40
N VAL A 394 -11.10 -4.85 12.92
CA VAL A 394 -10.01 -4.24 12.14
C VAL A 394 -8.68 -4.73 12.65
N ASP A 395 -7.92 -5.41 11.81
CA ASP A 395 -6.52 -5.76 12.06
C ASP A 395 -5.58 -4.93 11.21
N VAL A 396 -4.55 -4.37 11.85
CA VAL A 396 -3.52 -3.56 11.18
C VAL A 396 -2.29 -4.43 10.96
N LEU A 397 -2.00 -4.77 9.71
CA LEU A 397 -1.02 -5.77 9.32
C LEU A 397 0.33 -5.19 8.85
N GLY A 398 0.64 -3.91 9.09
CA GLY A 398 1.85 -3.26 8.58
C GLY A 398 3.14 -4.00 8.94
N VAL A 399 3.31 -4.44 10.19
CA VAL A 399 4.49 -5.21 10.61
C VAL A 399 4.52 -6.59 9.98
N HIS A 400 3.38 -7.26 9.83
CA HIS A 400 3.26 -8.54 9.13
C HIS A 400 3.64 -8.38 7.65
N TYR A 401 3.24 -7.26 7.04
CA TYR A 401 3.61 -6.97 5.66
C TYR A 401 5.12 -6.73 5.53
N SER A 402 5.73 -6.00 6.46
CA SER A 402 7.19 -5.84 6.50
C SER A 402 7.92 -7.19 6.50
N ALA A 403 7.45 -8.15 7.30
CA ALA A 403 8.01 -9.51 7.34
C ALA A 403 7.80 -10.27 6.01
N THR A 404 6.65 -10.10 5.37
CA THR A 404 6.34 -10.69 4.08
C THR A 404 7.24 -10.12 2.98
N LEU A 405 7.35 -8.78 2.92
CA LEU A 405 8.19 -8.07 1.98
C LEU A 405 9.69 -8.42 2.14
N HIS A 406 10.13 -8.64 3.38
CA HIS A 406 11.50 -9.09 3.64
C HIS A 406 11.76 -10.47 3.02
N ARG A 407 10.83 -11.41 3.10
CA ARG A 407 10.95 -12.73 2.47
C ARG A 407 10.90 -12.66 0.96
N TRP A 408 10.08 -11.76 0.40
CA TRP A 408 10.09 -11.46 -1.03
C TRP A 408 11.44 -10.86 -1.47
N TYR A 409 12.03 -10.02 -0.64
CA TYR A 409 13.36 -9.45 -0.87
C TYR A 409 14.44 -10.54 -0.90
N GLU A 410 14.44 -11.46 0.09
CA GLU A 410 15.35 -12.61 0.14
C GLU A 410 15.20 -13.51 -1.11
N ASN A 411 13.97 -13.82 -1.50
CA ASN A 411 13.67 -14.60 -2.69
C ASN A 411 14.18 -13.91 -3.96
N TRP A 412 13.97 -12.60 -4.08
CA TRP A 412 14.43 -11.81 -5.24
C TRP A 412 15.94 -11.83 -5.39
N ILE A 413 16.66 -11.66 -4.31
CA ILE A 413 18.14 -11.77 -4.31
C ILE A 413 18.58 -13.18 -4.69
N THR A 414 17.93 -14.19 -4.15
CA THR A 414 18.25 -15.61 -4.44
C THR A 414 18.07 -15.94 -5.93
N ASN A 415 17.08 -15.34 -6.59
CA ASN A 415 16.80 -15.55 -8.00
C ASN A 415 17.47 -14.53 -8.95
N LYS A 416 18.44 -13.74 -8.46
CA LYS A 416 19.12 -12.67 -9.21
C LYS A 416 19.52 -13.08 -10.61
N ASP A 417 20.25 -14.20 -10.74
CA ASP A 417 20.79 -14.62 -12.05
C ASP A 417 19.71 -14.94 -13.06
N LYS A 418 18.58 -15.52 -12.61
CA LYS A 418 17.41 -15.77 -13.48
C LYS A 418 16.77 -14.46 -13.94
N VAL A 419 16.62 -13.50 -13.03
CA VAL A 419 16.07 -12.18 -13.33
C VAL A 419 16.96 -11.44 -14.32
N LEU A 420 18.26 -11.40 -14.06
CA LEU A 420 19.23 -10.74 -14.95
C LEU A 420 19.21 -11.33 -16.36
N ALA A 421 19.16 -12.67 -16.47
CA ALA A 421 19.14 -13.36 -17.75
C ALA A 421 17.90 -13.10 -18.60
N LYS A 422 16.73 -12.94 -17.95
CA LYS A 422 15.44 -12.82 -18.66
C LYS A 422 14.92 -11.38 -18.76
N TYR A 423 15.05 -10.61 -17.69
CA TYR A 423 14.43 -9.28 -17.58
C TYR A 423 15.46 -8.13 -17.53
N GLY A 424 16.75 -8.45 -17.36
CA GLY A 424 17.83 -7.47 -17.34
C GLY A 424 18.03 -6.76 -16.01
N GLU A 425 19.15 -6.03 -15.95
CA GLU A 425 19.62 -5.40 -14.71
C GLU A 425 18.71 -4.30 -14.19
N ARG A 426 18.11 -3.51 -15.09
CA ARG A 426 17.24 -2.41 -14.72
C ARG A 426 16.02 -2.89 -13.92
N TRP A 427 15.36 -3.97 -14.35
CA TRP A 427 14.23 -4.55 -13.63
C TRP A 427 14.65 -5.18 -12.30
N TYR A 428 15.82 -5.85 -12.28
CA TYR A 428 16.37 -6.35 -11.03
C TYR A 428 16.57 -5.24 -10.00
N ARG A 429 17.16 -4.10 -10.40
CA ARG A 429 17.43 -2.94 -9.54
C ARG A 429 16.15 -2.26 -9.06
N ILE A 430 15.14 -2.09 -9.93
CA ILE A 430 13.85 -1.49 -9.55
C ILE A 430 13.17 -2.33 -8.46
N TRP A 431 13.07 -3.66 -8.66
CA TRP A 431 12.42 -4.55 -7.69
C TRP A 431 13.21 -4.67 -6.39
N LEU A 432 14.53 -4.69 -6.45
CA LEU A 432 15.38 -4.71 -5.27
C LEU A 432 15.12 -3.46 -4.40
N TYR A 433 15.08 -2.28 -5.01
CA TYR A 433 14.77 -1.03 -4.31
C TYR A 433 13.33 -1.01 -3.79
N PHE A 434 12.37 -1.44 -4.59
CA PHE A 434 10.97 -1.54 -4.21
C PHE A 434 10.80 -2.38 -2.94
N LEU A 435 11.29 -3.61 -2.96
CA LEU A 435 11.12 -4.53 -1.84
C LEU A 435 11.83 -4.01 -0.58
N ALA A 436 13.08 -3.55 -0.70
CA ALA A 436 13.83 -3.04 0.43
C ALA A 436 13.19 -1.77 1.05
N SER A 437 12.77 -0.80 0.24
CA SER A 437 12.12 0.42 0.73
C SER A 437 10.77 0.12 1.36
N SER A 438 10.00 -0.82 0.79
CA SER A 438 8.69 -1.24 1.31
C SER A 438 8.80 -1.99 2.64
N VAL A 439 9.84 -2.81 2.86
CA VAL A 439 10.13 -3.43 4.17
C VAL A 439 10.22 -2.36 5.24
N ILE A 440 10.99 -1.29 4.98
CA ILE A 440 11.23 -0.22 5.95
C ILE A 440 9.95 0.60 6.17
N THR A 441 9.27 1.02 5.10
CA THR A 441 8.07 1.86 5.17
C THR A 441 6.95 1.17 5.92
N SER A 442 6.74 -0.14 5.69
CA SER A 442 5.75 -0.94 6.40
C SER A 442 6.10 -1.14 7.88
N ARG A 443 7.38 -1.39 8.19
CA ARG A 443 7.85 -1.59 9.56
C ARG A 443 7.71 -0.34 10.42
N GLN A 444 7.97 0.82 9.86
CA GLN A 444 7.88 2.10 10.59
C GLN A 444 6.48 2.72 10.61
N GLY A 445 5.50 2.07 9.99
CA GLY A 445 4.11 2.53 9.96
C GLY A 445 3.85 3.70 8.98
N GLY A 446 4.74 3.94 8.02
CA GLY A 446 4.52 4.88 6.93
C GLY A 446 3.43 4.36 5.98
N ALA A 447 3.57 3.10 5.56
CA ALA A 447 2.51 2.33 4.91
C ALA A 447 2.04 1.20 5.82
N SER A 448 0.81 0.73 5.60
CA SER A 448 0.23 -0.37 6.33
C SER A 448 -0.78 -1.13 5.47
N VAL A 449 -1.27 -2.24 5.99
CA VAL A 449 -2.40 -2.99 5.41
C VAL A 449 -3.46 -3.13 6.48
N PHE A 450 -4.70 -2.88 6.10
CA PHE A 450 -5.87 -2.97 6.97
C PHE A 450 -6.73 -4.14 6.51
N GLN A 451 -6.91 -5.12 7.38
CA GLN A 451 -7.83 -6.24 7.14
C GLN A 451 -9.07 -6.04 8.01
N ILE A 452 -10.22 -5.88 7.38
CA ILE A 452 -11.47 -5.43 7.99
C ILE A 452 -12.53 -6.51 7.78
N THR A 453 -13.23 -6.89 8.85
CA THR A 453 -14.37 -7.80 8.80
C THR A 453 -15.67 -7.00 8.91
N LEU A 454 -16.62 -7.29 8.05
CA LEU A 454 -17.81 -6.47 7.84
C LEU A 454 -19.05 -7.34 7.65
N HIS A 455 -20.17 -6.82 8.14
CA HIS A 455 -21.53 -7.27 7.85
C HIS A 455 -22.35 -6.14 7.23
N LYS A 456 -23.46 -6.45 6.58
CA LYS A 456 -24.45 -5.40 6.26
C LYS A 456 -25.04 -4.84 7.55
N ASN A 457 -25.15 -3.53 7.67
CA ASN A 457 -25.78 -2.89 8.83
C ASN A 457 -27.30 -2.99 8.75
N LEU A 458 -27.79 -4.21 8.84
CA LEU A 458 -29.20 -4.59 8.82
C LEU A 458 -29.51 -5.38 10.10
N ASN A 459 -30.81 -5.57 10.40
CA ASN A 459 -31.23 -6.40 11.52
C ASN A 459 -31.36 -7.90 11.12
N SER A 460 -30.59 -8.34 10.14
CA SER A 460 -30.72 -9.67 9.50
C SER A 460 -29.77 -10.73 10.02
N TYR A 461 -28.58 -10.36 10.52
CA TYR A 461 -27.62 -11.33 11.03
C TYR A 461 -27.61 -11.43 12.56
N HIS A 462 -27.16 -12.60 13.06
CA HIS A 462 -27.09 -12.86 14.51
C HIS A 462 -25.76 -12.37 15.06
N ARG A 463 -25.74 -11.21 15.69
CA ARG A 463 -24.49 -10.52 16.14
C ARG A 463 -23.62 -11.36 17.10
N VAL A 464 -24.21 -12.30 17.84
CA VAL A 464 -23.48 -13.18 18.77
C VAL A 464 -22.61 -14.18 18.01
N GLU A 465 -22.97 -14.59 16.80
CA GLU A 465 -22.19 -15.53 16.00
C GLU A 465 -20.83 -14.94 15.55
N ASP A 466 -20.75 -13.62 15.45
CA ASP A 466 -19.50 -12.92 15.05
C ASP A 466 -18.48 -12.78 16.20
N ILE A 467 -18.91 -12.97 17.44
CA ILE A 467 -18.04 -12.82 18.62
C ILE A 467 -16.77 -13.68 18.54
N PRO A 468 -16.81 -14.97 18.13
CA PRO A 468 -15.61 -15.80 18.01
C PRO A 468 -14.57 -15.29 17.01
N ALA A 469 -14.96 -14.47 16.04
CA ALA A 469 -14.06 -13.90 15.02
C ALA A 469 -13.26 -12.68 15.53
N HIS A 470 -13.60 -12.14 16.70
CA HIS A 470 -12.90 -11.01 17.28
C HIS A 470 -11.58 -11.46 17.92
N SER A 471 -10.45 -10.93 17.45
CA SER A 471 -9.10 -11.35 17.86
C SER A 471 -8.80 -11.17 19.36
N SER A 472 -9.48 -10.24 20.03
CA SER A 472 -9.25 -9.90 21.44
C SER A 472 -10.18 -10.60 22.43
N ILE A 473 -11.20 -11.34 21.98
CA ILE A 473 -12.24 -11.90 22.84
C ILE A 473 -11.76 -13.15 23.61
N HIS A 474 -10.69 -13.80 23.15
CA HIS A 474 -10.13 -15.01 23.76
C HIS A 474 -9.04 -14.75 24.79
N ILE A 475 -8.91 -13.51 25.28
CA ILE A 475 -7.99 -13.19 26.36
C ILE A 475 -8.47 -13.88 27.63
N THR A 476 -7.64 -14.77 28.17
CA THR A 476 -7.88 -15.39 29.47
C THR A 476 -7.57 -14.37 30.57
N PRO A 477 -8.54 -13.96 31.40
CA PRO A 477 -8.28 -13.06 32.51
C PRO A 477 -7.24 -13.65 33.47
N ALA A 478 -6.55 -12.78 34.20
CA ALA A 478 -5.68 -13.22 35.30
C ALA A 478 -6.50 -14.07 36.30
N LYS A 479 -5.87 -15.13 36.82
CA LYS A 479 -6.54 -16.06 37.80
C LYS A 479 -7.05 -15.32 39.03
N GLU A 480 -6.37 -14.28 39.43
CA GLU A 480 -6.74 -13.41 40.56
C GLU A 480 -6.69 -11.94 40.08
N PRO A 481 -7.78 -11.43 39.47
CA PRO A 481 -7.80 -10.02 39.09
C PRO A 481 -7.76 -9.14 40.32
N SER A 482 -6.76 -8.29 40.44
CA SER A 482 -6.75 -7.23 41.44
C SER A 482 -7.72 -6.13 41.02
N LEU A 483 -8.76 -5.91 41.81
CA LEU A 483 -9.63 -4.75 41.66
C LEU A 483 -8.90 -3.54 42.22
N VAL A 484 -8.65 -2.55 41.36
CA VAL A 484 -8.25 -1.20 41.81
C VAL A 484 -9.53 -0.45 42.12
N VAL A 485 -9.76 -0.19 43.40
CA VAL A 485 -10.92 0.58 43.89
C VAL A 485 -10.54 2.06 43.94
#